data_db97b5284bc78229b921e432eaeadceb
#
_entry.id   db97b5284bc78229b921e432eaeadceb
#
_cell.length_a   1.000
_cell.length_b   1.000
_cell.length_c   1.000
_cell.angle_alpha   90.00
_cell.angle_beta   90.00
_cell.angle_gamma   90.00
#
_symmetry.space_group_name_H-M   'P 1'
#
loop_
_entity.id
_entity.type
_entity.pdbx_description
1 polymer ?
#
loop_
_entity_poly.entity_id
_entity_poly.type
_entity_poly.pdbx_seq_one_letter_code
_entity_poly.pdbx_strand_id
1 'polypeptide(L)'
;GQVLFTYFHFAADEGLTQAMIRSGAVCIAYETIQLDDGSLPLLIPMSEIAGRMAIQEGAKYLERPMEGRGILLSGVPGVRPAHVLVLGGGVAGTNAAKVAAGIGANVTVMDINTARLRVLEDILPKNVDTLMSNAYNIREELRRADLVIGAALRPGARAPILITRDMLSLMKSGAVIVDISIDQGGIAETSKPTTHSHPTYTVDGIIHYCVANMPGAVPGTSTYALTNETTRWVLELANLGWREAARKHPPLQRGLNIVEGKVTYAAIAELFGLTYTPVDAVL
;
A
#
# COMPACT_ATOMS: atom_id res chain seq x y z
N GLY A 1 12.97 28.10 3.76
CA GLY A 1 12.85 27.58 5.09
C GLY A 1 11.45 27.13 5.52
N GLN A 2 10.49 26.91 4.57
CA GLN A 2 9.17 26.38 4.90
C GLN A 2 9.30 24.91 5.33
N VAL A 3 8.62 24.53 6.42
CA VAL A 3 8.50 23.14 6.86
C VAL A 3 7.26 22.51 6.23
N LEU A 4 7.44 21.42 5.52
CA LEU A 4 6.39 20.65 4.91
C LEU A 4 6.31 19.28 5.60
N PHE A 5 5.15 18.95 6.15
CA PHE A 5 4.88 17.71 6.88
C PHE A 5 3.71 16.99 6.23
N THR A 6 4.00 16.02 5.36
CA THR A 6 3.01 15.37 4.48
C THR A 6 3.57 14.07 3.88
N TYR A 7 2.76 13.35 3.10
CA TYR A 7 3.25 12.32 2.18
C TYR A 7 3.92 12.97 0.97
N PHE A 8 5.10 12.51 0.59
CA PHE A 8 5.81 12.97 -0.60
C PHE A 8 5.94 11.87 -1.66
N HIS A 9 6.18 10.63 -1.25
CA HIS A 9 6.46 9.52 -2.16
C HIS A 9 7.60 9.83 -3.14
N PHE A 10 8.67 10.46 -2.66
CA PHE A 10 9.79 10.94 -3.47
C PHE A 10 10.37 9.86 -4.41
N ALA A 11 10.43 8.61 -3.99
CA ALA A 11 10.92 7.52 -4.81
C ALA A 11 10.09 7.27 -6.10
N ALA A 12 8.84 7.75 -6.15
CA ALA A 12 7.96 7.61 -7.31
C ALA A 12 8.08 8.77 -8.31
N ASP A 13 8.62 9.94 -7.89
CA ASP A 13 8.66 11.15 -8.72
C ASP A 13 9.99 11.92 -8.55
N GLU A 14 10.89 11.72 -9.49
CA GLU A 14 12.17 12.43 -9.54
C GLU A 14 11.97 13.94 -9.75
N GLY A 15 10.97 14.34 -10.54
CA GLY A 15 10.67 15.75 -10.80
C GLY A 15 10.28 16.50 -9.53
N LEU A 16 9.40 15.90 -8.71
CA LEU A 16 9.03 16.40 -7.39
C LEU A 16 10.26 16.47 -6.46
N THR A 17 11.07 15.41 -6.44
CA THR A 17 12.28 15.35 -5.62
C THR A 17 13.23 16.51 -5.95
N GLN A 18 13.52 16.73 -7.23
CA GLN A 18 14.37 17.84 -7.69
C GLN A 18 13.75 19.22 -7.39
N ALA A 19 12.42 19.35 -7.51
CA ALA A 19 11.74 20.59 -7.18
C ALA A 19 11.86 20.92 -5.68
N MET A 20 11.70 19.92 -4.81
CA MET A 20 11.83 20.13 -3.36
C MET A 20 13.28 20.44 -2.94
N ILE A 21 14.28 19.83 -3.57
CA ILE A 21 15.70 20.20 -3.36
C ILE A 21 15.90 21.67 -3.70
N ARG A 22 15.45 22.14 -4.87
CA ARG A 22 15.60 23.53 -5.30
C ARG A 22 14.82 24.53 -4.44
N SER A 23 13.72 24.11 -3.83
CA SER A 23 12.88 24.98 -3.00
C SER A 23 13.53 25.42 -1.69
N GLY A 24 14.52 24.66 -1.20
CA GLY A 24 15.13 24.87 0.10
C GLY A 24 14.18 24.62 1.28
N ALA A 25 13.06 23.94 1.05
CA ALA A 25 12.12 23.55 2.11
C ALA A 25 12.70 22.45 3.01
N VAL A 26 12.11 22.29 4.19
CA VAL A 26 12.33 21.15 5.08
C VAL A 26 11.19 20.18 4.90
N CYS A 27 11.47 19.03 4.28
CA CYS A 27 10.49 18.00 3.95
C CYS A 27 10.53 16.85 4.96
N ILE A 28 9.52 16.77 5.80
CA ILE A 28 9.31 15.69 6.77
C ILE A 28 8.24 14.76 6.21
N ALA A 29 8.66 13.60 5.72
CA ALA A 29 7.77 12.66 5.03
C ALA A 29 7.04 11.75 6.03
N TYR A 30 5.73 11.69 5.95
CA TYR A 30 4.89 10.81 6.78
C TYR A 30 5.28 9.34 6.64
N GLU A 31 5.56 8.90 5.41
CA GLU A 31 5.86 7.52 5.04
C GLU A 31 7.23 7.02 5.52
N THR A 32 8.09 7.91 6.00
CA THR A 32 9.42 7.55 6.55
C THR A 32 9.56 7.80 8.03
N ILE A 33 8.53 8.31 8.71
CA ILE A 33 8.48 8.35 10.17
C ILE A 33 8.34 6.92 10.67
N GLN A 34 9.43 6.40 11.24
CA GLN A 34 9.53 5.02 11.67
C GLN A 34 9.82 4.92 13.17
N LEU A 35 9.07 4.08 13.87
CA LEU A 35 9.31 3.76 15.28
C LEU A 35 10.47 2.75 15.42
N ASP A 36 10.93 2.52 16.65
CA ASP A 36 12.06 1.62 16.90
C ASP A 36 11.76 0.15 16.65
N ASP A 37 10.48 -0.23 16.66
CA ASP A 37 9.99 -1.55 16.26
C ASP A 37 9.85 -1.73 14.73
N GLY A 38 10.24 -0.70 13.96
CA GLY A 38 10.16 -0.69 12.50
C GLY A 38 8.78 -0.32 11.94
N SER A 39 7.78 -0.08 12.78
CA SER A 39 6.45 0.33 12.32
C SER A 39 6.43 1.77 11.77
N LEU A 40 5.51 2.04 10.84
CA LEU A 40 5.33 3.33 10.16
C LEU A 40 3.96 3.93 10.57
N PRO A 41 3.88 4.57 11.75
CA PRO A 41 2.60 4.93 12.37
C PRO A 41 1.72 5.84 11.52
N LEU A 42 2.32 6.71 10.71
CA LEU A 42 1.55 7.62 9.85
C LEU A 42 1.12 6.97 8.52
N LEU A 43 1.74 5.84 8.14
CA LEU A 43 1.33 5.06 6.96
C LEU A 43 0.24 4.04 7.29
N ILE A 44 0.20 3.55 8.54
CA ILE A 44 -0.76 2.53 8.99
C ILE A 44 -2.21 2.89 8.67
N PRO A 45 -2.74 4.08 9.03
CA PRO A 45 -4.16 4.39 8.80
C PRO A 45 -4.56 4.32 7.33
N MET A 46 -3.72 4.83 6.44
CA MET A 46 -4.00 4.79 4.99
C MET A 46 -3.92 3.36 4.44
N SER A 47 -2.99 2.55 4.95
CA SER A 47 -2.89 1.13 4.59
C SER A 47 -4.11 0.32 5.07
N GLU A 48 -4.65 0.63 6.26
CA GLU A 48 -5.87 0.00 6.76
C GLU A 48 -7.08 0.33 5.89
N ILE A 49 -7.23 1.61 5.52
CA ILE A 49 -8.32 2.07 4.67
C ILE A 49 -8.19 1.46 3.27
N ALA A 50 -6.99 1.51 2.67
CA ALA A 50 -6.76 0.93 1.34
C ALA A 50 -7.08 -0.57 1.31
N GLY A 51 -6.66 -1.33 2.33
CA GLY A 51 -6.98 -2.76 2.43
C GLY A 51 -8.49 -3.04 2.49
N ARG A 52 -9.23 -2.27 3.26
CA ARG A 52 -10.69 -2.40 3.36
C ARG A 52 -11.39 -1.99 2.06
N MET A 53 -10.99 -0.87 1.47
CA MET A 53 -11.52 -0.39 0.21
C MET A 53 -11.24 -1.35 -0.95
N ALA A 54 -10.10 -2.03 -0.95
CA ALA A 54 -9.74 -2.98 -2.00
C ALA A 54 -10.79 -4.09 -2.14
N ILE A 55 -11.42 -4.51 -1.05
CA ILE A 55 -12.50 -5.50 -1.09
C ILE A 55 -13.81 -4.87 -1.56
N GLN A 56 -14.12 -3.64 -1.14
CA GLN A 56 -15.30 -2.92 -1.58
C GLN A 56 -15.27 -2.70 -3.10
N GLU A 57 -14.16 -2.17 -3.62
CA GLU A 57 -14.00 -1.94 -5.06
C GLU A 57 -13.88 -3.27 -5.83
N GLY A 58 -13.13 -4.24 -5.31
CA GLY A 58 -13.03 -5.56 -5.93
C GLY A 58 -14.39 -6.25 -6.08
N ALA A 59 -15.23 -6.19 -5.06
CA ALA A 59 -16.59 -6.72 -5.10
C ALA A 59 -17.44 -6.06 -6.18
N LYS A 60 -17.37 -4.72 -6.26
CA LYS A 60 -18.09 -3.93 -7.29
C LYS A 60 -17.65 -4.31 -8.71
N TYR A 61 -16.33 -4.40 -8.96
CA TYR A 61 -15.82 -4.71 -10.28
C TYR A 61 -15.96 -6.19 -10.67
N LEU A 62 -16.33 -7.08 -9.74
CA LEU A 62 -16.77 -8.44 -10.08
C LEU A 62 -18.19 -8.50 -10.64
N GLU A 63 -18.98 -7.43 -10.51
CA GLU A 63 -20.34 -7.36 -11.06
C GLU A 63 -20.34 -7.32 -12.60
N ARG A 64 -21.37 -7.88 -13.22
CA ARG A 64 -21.49 -7.93 -14.69
C ARG A 64 -21.57 -6.55 -15.35
N PRO A 65 -22.27 -5.55 -14.80
CA PRO A 65 -22.27 -4.19 -15.34
C PRO A 65 -20.88 -3.53 -15.39
N MET A 66 -19.94 -4.02 -14.58
CA MET A 66 -18.54 -3.57 -14.53
C MET A 66 -17.60 -4.49 -15.35
N GLU A 67 -18.14 -5.28 -16.25
CA GLU A 67 -17.44 -6.26 -17.09
C GLU A 67 -16.82 -7.45 -16.31
N GLY A 68 -17.10 -7.54 -15.01
CA GLY A 68 -16.63 -8.60 -14.13
C GLY A 68 -17.26 -9.96 -14.41
N ARG A 69 -16.86 -10.95 -13.63
CA ARG A 69 -17.34 -12.34 -13.73
C ARG A 69 -18.84 -12.52 -13.45
N GLY A 70 -19.50 -11.53 -12.86
CA GLY A 70 -20.91 -11.60 -12.45
C GLY A 70 -21.12 -12.51 -11.24
N ILE A 71 -20.25 -12.42 -10.24
CA ILE A 71 -20.30 -13.24 -9.03
C ILE A 71 -20.32 -12.39 -7.77
N LEU A 72 -20.91 -12.93 -6.71
CA LEU A 72 -20.97 -12.33 -5.39
C LEU A 72 -19.88 -12.90 -4.50
N LEU A 73 -19.13 -12.06 -3.75
CA LEU A 73 -18.05 -12.52 -2.90
C LEU A 73 -18.48 -13.55 -1.86
N SER A 74 -19.63 -13.34 -1.23
CA SER A 74 -20.16 -14.24 -0.19
C SER A 74 -20.76 -15.54 -0.74
N GLY A 75 -21.04 -15.64 -2.04
CA GLY A 75 -21.96 -16.65 -2.53
C GLY A 75 -23.36 -16.51 -1.92
N VAL A 76 -24.18 -17.54 -2.07
CA VAL A 76 -25.49 -17.69 -1.41
C VAL A 76 -25.74 -19.18 -1.13
N PRO A 77 -26.76 -19.57 -0.32
CA PRO A 77 -27.08 -20.98 -0.11
C PRO A 77 -27.18 -21.74 -1.44
N GLY A 78 -26.37 -22.80 -1.57
CA GLY A 78 -26.25 -23.61 -2.80
C GLY A 78 -25.24 -23.10 -3.84
N VAL A 79 -24.66 -21.90 -3.66
CA VAL A 79 -23.62 -21.34 -4.53
C VAL A 79 -22.38 -20.97 -3.69
N ARG A 80 -21.22 -21.47 -4.09
CA ARG A 80 -19.97 -21.25 -3.34
C ARG A 80 -19.58 -19.77 -3.32
N PRO A 81 -18.95 -19.30 -2.21
CA PRO A 81 -18.27 -18.01 -2.16
C PRO A 81 -17.16 -17.89 -3.20
N ALA A 82 -16.85 -16.66 -3.57
CA ALA A 82 -15.70 -16.32 -4.38
C ALA A 82 -14.38 -16.61 -3.62
N HIS A 83 -13.29 -16.76 -4.37
CA HIS A 83 -11.95 -16.90 -3.83
C HIS A 83 -11.17 -15.57 -3.95
N VAL A 84 -10.73 -15.04 -2.83
CA VAL A 84 -9.92 -13.82 -2.73
C VAL A 84 -8.48 -14.18 -2.39
N LEU A 85 -7.55 -13.83 -3.27
CA LEU A 85 -6.11 -14.00 -3.06
C LEU A 85 -5.49 -12.66 -2.62
N VAL A 86 -4.83 -12.65 -1.46
CA VAL A 86 -4.14 -11.47 -0.93
C VAL A 86 -2.63 -11.70 -0.98
N LEU A 87 -1.92 -10.91 -1.76
CA LEU A 87 -0.46 -10.96 -1.92
C LEU A 87 0.21 -9.91 -1.04
N GLY A 88 0.71 -10.33 0.11
CA GLY A 88 1.28 -9.50 1.18
C GLY A 88 0.41 -9.48 2.42
N GLY A 89 0.93 -9.99 3.54
CA GLY A 89 0.26 -10.07 4.85
C GLY A 89 0.52 -8.88 5.77
N GLY A 90 0.93 -7.73 5.23
CA GLY A 90 1.15 -6.48 5.96
C GLY A 90 -0.16 -5.84 6.47
N VAL A 91 -0.13 -4.55 6.82
CA VAL A 91 -1.32 -3.84 7.34
C VAL A 91 -2.46 -3.86 6.33
N ALA A 92 -2.20 -3.47 5.07
CA ALA A 92 -3.23 -3.43 4.03
C ALA A 92 -3.80 -4.81 3.73
N GLY A 93 -2.93 -5.82 3.51
CA GLY A 93 -3.40 -7.17 3.22
C GLY A 93 -4.17 -7.82 4.37
N THR A 94 -3.75 -7.59 5.63
CA THR A 94 -4.51 -8.06 6.79
C THR A 94 -5.91 -7.46 6.86
N ASN A 95 -6.04 -6.15 6.57
CA ASN A 95 -7.34 -5.49 6.56
C ASN A 95 -8.20 -5.93 5.38
N ALA A 96 -7.61 -6.17 4.21
CA ALA A 96 -8.30 -6.78 3.07
C ALA A 96 -8.83 -8.18 3.43
N ALA A 97 -7.97 -9.04 4.00
CA ALA A 97 -8.37 -10.38 4.41
C ALA A 97 -9.51 -10.37 5.44
N LYS A 98 -9.44 -9.49 6.46
CA LYS A 98 -10.51 -9.33 7.47
C LYS A 98 -11.86 -8.97 6.84
N VAL A 99 -11.86 -8.01 5.90
CA VAL A 99 -13.12 -7.59 5.25
C VAL A 99 -13.64 -8.66 4.32
N ALA A 100 -12.77 -9.27 3.49
CA ALA A 100 -13.17 -10.35 2.58
C ALA A 100 -13.76 -11.55 3.35
N ALA A 101 -13.09 -11.96 4.41
CA ALA A 101 -13.56 -13.06 5.26
C ALA A 101 -14.87 -12.69 5.98
N GLY A 102 -15.00 -11.44 6.47
CA GLY A 102 -16.22 -10.94 7.12
C GLY A 102 -17.44 -10.88 6.20
N ILE A 103 -17.23 -10.65 4.91
CA ILE A 103 -18.29 -10.74 3.87
C ILE A 103 -18.65 -12.21 3.60
N GLY A 104 -17.77 -13.16 3.92
CA GLY A 104 -17.99 -14.59 3.72
C GLY A 104 -17.27 -15.20 2.51
N ALA A 105 -16.30 -14.50 1.92
CA ALA A 105 -15.44 -15.06 0.86
C ALA A 105 -14.48 -16.13 1.43
N ASN A 106 -14.00 -17.02 0.56
CA ASN A 106 -12.83 -17.84 0.86
C ASN A 106 -11.58 -17.01 0.58
N VAL A 107 -10.65 -16.95 1.53
CA VAL A 107 -9.47 -16.07 1.42
C VAL A 107 -8.20 -16.88 1.54
N THR A 108 -7.22 -16.59 0.69
CA THR A 108 -5.82 -17.03 0.90
C THR A 108 -4.95 -15.79 1.06
N VAL A 109 -4.23 -15.68 2.17
CA VAL A 109 -3.22 -14.64 2.39
C VAL A 109 -1.82 -15.23 2.20
N MET A 110 -1.02 -14.59 1.36
CA MET A 110 0.35 -15.02 1.10
C MET A 110 1.36 -13.98 1.61
N ASP A 111 2.40 -14.46 2.28
CA ASP A 111 3.54 -13.64 2.71
C ASP A 111 4.84 -14.46 2.62
N ILE A 112 5.97 -13.79 2.49
CA ILE A 112 7.31 -14.43 2.54
C ILE A 112 7.79 -14.65 3.97
N ASN A 113 7.18 -14.00 4.95
CA ASN A 113 7.56 -14.05 6.36
C ASN A 113 6.67 -15.05 7.12
N THR A 114 7.21 -16.22 7.44
CA THR A 114 6.47 -17.26 8.16
C THR A 114 6.07 -16.86 9.59
N ALA A 115 6.85 -15.98 10.24
CA ALA A 115 6.45 -15.45 11.55
C ALA A 115 5.17 -14.59 11.41
N ARG A 116 5.07 -13.82 10.34
CA ARG A 116 3.86 -13.05 10.03
C ARG A 116 2.67 -13.96 9.73
N LEU A 117 2.88 -15.02 8.96
CA LEU A 117 1.82 -16.00 8.65
C LEU A 117 1.25 -16.65 9.93
N ARG A 118 2.09 -16.98 10.92
CA ARG A 118 1.62 -17.49 12.23
C ARG A 118 0.71 -16.49 12.94
N VAL A 119 1.12 -15.22 13.00
CA VAL A 119 0.27 -14.16 13.58
C VAL A 119 -1.06 -14.03 12.84
N LEU A 120 -1.04 -14.11 11.50
CA LEU A 120 -2.26 -14.02 10.69
C LEU A 120 -3.19 -15.21 10.94
N GLU A 121 -2.66 -16.42 11.09
CA GLU A 121 -3.45 -17.62 11.42
C GLU A 121 -4.18 -17.46 12.77
N ASP A 122 -3.52 -16.84 13.76
CA ASP A 122 -4.11 -16.62 15.08
C ASP A 122 -5.21 -15.56 15.08
N ILE A 123 -5.09 -14.50 14.25
CA ILE A 123 -5.98 -13.32 14.29
C ILE A 123 -7.07 -13.29 13.23
N LEU A 124 -6.96 -14.12 12.18
CA LEU A 124 -7.93 -14.16 11.09
C LEU A 124 -8.96 -15.28 11.28
N PRO A 125 -10.19 -15.13 10.74
CA PRO A 125 -11.23 -16.16 10.85
C PRO A 125 -10.88 -17.41 10.05
N LYS A 126 -11.59 -18.53 10.33
CA LYS A 126 -11.29 -19.86 9.79
C LYS A 126 -11.53 -20.06 8.29
N ASN A 127 -12.17 -19.11 7.62
CA ASN A 127 -12.29 -19.05 6.15
C ASN A 127 -11.10 -18.33 5.49
N VAL A 128 -10.01 -18.13 6.22
CA VAL A 128 -8.74 -17.57 5.73
C VAL A 128 -7.64 -18.60 5.86
N ASP A 129 -7.06 -19.00 4.75
CA ASP A 129 -5.85 -19.80 4.69
C ASP A 129 -4.61 -18.90 4.62
N THR A 130 -3.52 -19.31 5.25
CA THR A 130 -2.22 -18.66 5.12
C THR A 130 -1.27 -19.52 4.29
N LEU A 131 -0.54 -18.94 3.34
CA LEU A 131 0.33 -19.67 2.43
C LEU A 131 1.65 -18.93 2.19
N MET A 132 2.75 -19.67 2.08
CA MET A 132 4.06 -19.10 1.74
C MET A 132 4.06 -18.51 0.33
N SER A 133 4.46 -17.23 0.20
CA SER A 133 4.55 -16.54 -1.09
C SER A 133 5.79 -17.02 -1.86
N ASN A 134 5.57 -17.72 -2.96
CA ASN A 134 6.56 -18.08 -3.96
C ASN A 134 5.88 -18.22 -5.33
N ALA A 135 6.66 -18.24 -6.40
CA ALA A 135 6.13 -18.26 -7.76
C ALA A 135 5.22 -19.46 -8.06
N TYR A 136 5.51 -20.62 -7.49
CA TYR A 136 4.68 -21.81 -7.68
C TYR A 136 3.30 -21.65 -7.01
N ASN A 137 3.28 -21.29 -5.74
CA ASN A 137 2.04 -21.11 -4.98
C ASN A 137 1.18 -19.95 -5.55
N ILE A 138 1.81 -18.86 -5.99
CA ILE A 138 1.08 -17.76 -6.66
C ILE A 138 0.39 -18.27 -7.92
N ARG A 139 1.08 -19.03 -8.78
CA ARG A 139 0.49 -19.61 -10.00
C ARG A 139 -0.71 -20.51 -9.71
N GLU A 140 -0.62 -21.34 -8.69
CA GLU A 140 -1.71 -22.25 -8.32
C GLU A 140 -2.92 -21.48 -7.75
N GLU A 141 -2.69 -20.49 -6.89
CA GLU A 141 -3.77 -19.69 -6.31
C GLU A 141 -4.43 -18.74 -7.34
N LEU A 142 -3.69 -18.24 -8.32
CA LEU A 142 -4.26 -17.42 -9.41
C LEU A 142 -5.32 -18.19 -10.23
N ARG A 143 -5.19 -19.52 -10.40
CA ARG A 143 -6.20 -20.35 -11.10
C ARG A 143 -7.55 -20.37 -10.37
N ARG A 144 -7.52 -20.20 -9.06
CA ARG A 144 -8.71 -20.24 -8.19
C ARG A 144 -9.28 -18.85 -7.96
N ALA A 145 -8.42 -17.83 -7.99
CA ALA A 145 -8.77 -16.47 -7.63
C ALA A 145 -9.86 -15.87 -8.55
N ASP A 146 -10.82 -15.24 -7.93
CA ASP A 146 -11.81 -14.37 -8.57
C ASP A 146 -11.45 -12.90 -8.34
N LEU A 147 -10.82 -12.60 -7.20
CA LEU A 147 -10.29 -11.29 -6.81
C LEU A 147 -8.87 -11.45 -6.27
N VAL A 148 -7.94 -10.66 -6.78
CA VAL A 148 -6.56 -10.60 -6.29
C VAL A 148 -6.31 -9.22 -5.70
N ILE A 149 -5.72 -9.18 -4.49
CA ILE A 149 -5.32 -7.94 -3.81
C ILE A 149 -3.80 -7.89 -3.76
N GLY A 150 -3.23 -6.90 -4.43
CA GLY A 150 -1.80 -6.59 -4.35
C GLY A 150 -1.50 -5.70 -3.15
N ALA A 151 -0.85 -6.23 -2.12
CA ALA A 151 -0.57 -5.53 -0.87
C ALA A 151 0.89 -5.73 -0.39
N ALA A 152 1.80 -6.07 -1.30
CA ALA A 152 3.21 -6.22 -0.99
C ALA A 152 3.90 -4.86 -0.98
N LEU A 153 4.58 -4.55 0.11
CA LEU A 153 5.29 -3.29 0.34
C LEU A 153 6.78 -3.55 0.58
N ARG A 154 7.64 -2.71 -0.01
CA ARG A 154 9.04 -2.56 0.39
C ARG A 154 9.27 -1.11 0.82
N PRO A 155 9.57 -0.84 2.09
CA PRO A 155 9.80 0.53 2.56
C PRO A 155 10.89 1.24 1.73
N GLY A 156 10.56 2.41 1.17
CA GLY A 156 11.48 3.23 0.39
C GLY A 156 11.92 2.67 -0.96
N ALA A 157 11.31 1.57 -1.45
CA ALA A 157 11.67 0.93 -2.72
C ALA A 157 10.42 0.59 -3.54
N ARG A 158 10.61 0.20 -4.80
CA ARG A 158 9.52 -0.31 -5.64
C ARG A 158 8.96 -1.63 -5.10
N ALA A 159 7.66 -1.83 -5.27
CA ALA A 159 7.01 -3.10 -4.98
C ALA A 159 7.62 -4.23 -5.85
N PRO A 160 7.69 -5.46 -5.33
CA PRO A 160 8.16 -6.61 -6.12
C PRO A 160 7.10 -6.99 -7.17
N ILE A 161 7.52 -7.32 -8.39
CA ILE A 161 6.62 -7.93 -9.37
C ILE A 161 6.36 -9.38 -8.95
N LEU A 162 5.12 -9.67 -8.59
CA LEU A 162 4.65 -10.99 -8.15
C LEU A 162 3.81 -11.69 -9.23
N ILE A 163 3.15 -10.91 -10.10
CA ILE A 163 2.33 -11.41 -11.21
C ILE A 163 2.95 -10.92 -12.52
N THR A 164 3.50 -11.85 -13.28
CA THR A 164 3.98 -11.56 -14.64
C THR A 164 2.82 -11.62 -15.63
N ARG A 165 3.00 -11.01 -16.82
CA ARG A 165 1.92 -10.95 -17.82
C ARG A 165 1.42 -12.32 -18.25
N ASP A 166 2.31 -13.31 -18.39
CA ASP A 166 1.94 -14.68 -18.74
C ASP A 166 1.01 -15.34 -17.71
N MET A 167 1.15 -14.96 -16.42
CA MET A 167 0.31 -15.47 -15.34
C MET A 167 -1.15 -15.02 -15.45
N LEU A 168 -1.47 -13.94 -16.17
CA LEU A 168 -2.85 -13.51 -16.37
C LEU A 168 -3.66 -14.59 -17.09
N SER A 169 -3.04 -15.38 -17.97
CA SER A 169 -3.68 -16.52 -18.66
C SER A 169 -4.14 -17.63 -17.72
N LEU A 170 -3.63 -17.69 -16.50
CA LEU A 170 -4.05 -18.63 -15.46
C LEU A 170 -5.34 -18.19 -14.77
N MET A 171 -5.62 -16.90 -14.79
CA MET A 171 -6.79 -16.32 -14.11
C MET A 171 -8.06 -16.53 -14.93
N LYS A 172 -9.18 -16.49 -14.24
CA LYS A 172 -10.48 -16.60 -14.85
C LYS A 172 -10.84 -15.28 -15.55
N SER A 173 -11.37 -15.32 -16.77
CA SER A 173 -11.83 -14.13 -17.49
C SER A 173 -12.84 -13.31 -16.65
N GLY A 174 -12.65 -11.99 -16.59
CA GLY A 174 -13.43 -11.08 -15.76
C GLY A 174 -13.06 -11.11 -14.27
N ALA A 175 -11.99 -11.81 -13.89
CA ALA A 175 -11.41 -11.67 -12.56
C ALA A 175 -10.80 -10.27 -12.38
N VAL A 176 -10.67 -9.83 -11.13
CA VAL A 176 -10.23 -8.49 -10.79
C VAL A 176 -8.90 -8.53 -10.03
N ILE A 177 -7.98 -7.66 -10.41
CA ILE A 177 -6.77 -7.34 -9.63
C ILE A 177 -6.96 -5.93 -9.07
N VAL A 178 -6.96 -5.79 -7.74
CA VAL A 178 -6.87 -4.50 -7.04
C VAL A 178 -5.44 -4.36 -6.51
N ASP A 179 -4.69 -3.47 -7.12
CA ASP A 179 -3.28 -3.27 -6.78
C ASP A 179 -3.10 -2.07 -5.86
N ILE A 180 -3.08 -2.31 -4.54
CA ILE A 180 -2.84 -1.28 -3.52
C ILE A 180 -1.38 -0.79 -3.58
N SER A 181 -0.46 -1.63 -4.04
CA SER A 181 0.96 -1.33 -4.14
C SER A 181 1.29 -0.40 -5.30
N ILE A 182 0.28 0.10 -6.03
CA ILE A 182 0.46 0.92 -7.23
C ILE A 182 1.26 2.20 -6.96
N ASP A 183 1.14 2.80 -5.77
CA ASP A 183 1.93 3.97 -5.36
C ASP A 183 3.44 3.68 -5.33
N GLN A 184 3.83 2.41 -5.35
CA GLN A 184 5.21 1.94 -5.41
C GLN A 184 5.51 1.13 -6.70
N GLY A 185 4.74 1.34 -7.75
CA GLY A 185 4.92 0.72 -9.06
C GLY A 185 4.06 -0.51 -9.34
N GLY A 186 3.33 -1.02 -8.34
CA GLY A 186 2.43 -2.17 -8.47
C GLY A 186 3.11 -3.53 -8.38
N ILE A 187 2.30 -4.57 -8.10
CA ILE A 187 2.77 -5.97 -7.95
C ILE A 187 2.61 -6.80 -9.23
N ALA A 188 1.86 -6.31 -10.20
CA ALA A 188 1.72 -6.96 -11.49
C ALA A 188 2.53 -6.23 -12.58
N GLU A 189 3.15 -6.98 -13.47
CA GLU A 189 3.88 -6.43 -14.62
C GLU A 189 2.99 -5.55 -15.50
N THR A 190 1.69 -5.81 -15.50
CA THR A 190 0.66 -5.07 -16.23
C THR A 190 0.04 -3.91 -15.43
N SER A 191 0.43 -3.70 -14.17
CA SER A 191 -0.08 -2.60 -13.35
C SER A 191 0.33 -1.24 -13.89
N LYS A 192 -0.66 -0.34 -14.02
CA LYS A 192 -0.48 1.06 -14.42
C LYS A 192 -1.33 1.94 -13.52
N PRO A 193 -0.80 3.06 -13.00
CA PRO A 193 -1.58 3.98 -12.19
C PRO A 193 -2.83 4.45 -12.91
N THR A 194 -3.95 4.46 -12.18
CA THR A 194 -5.24 4.98 -12.62
C THR A 194 -5.73 6.08 -11.66
N THR A 195 -6.85 6.70 -11.99
CA THR A 195 -7.44 7.79 -11.19
C THR A 195 -8.84 7.41 -10.73
N HIS A 196 -9.36 8.10 -9.73
CA HIS A 196 -10.74 7.88 -9.25
C HIS A 196 -11.80 8.10 -10.34
N SER A 197 -11.55 8.93 -11.34
CA SER A 197 -12.46 9.18 -12.46
C SER A 197 -12.40 8.09 -13.55
N HIS A 198 -11.27 7.42 -13.69
CA HIS A 198 -11.06 6.30 -14.61
C HIS A 198 -10.30 5.19 -13.89
N PRO A 199 -11.00 4.43 -13.00
CA PRO A 199 -10.33 3.61 -12.00
C PRO A 199 -9.81 2.26 -12.52
N THR A 200 -10.33 1.79 -13.66
CA THR A 200 -10.01 0.47 -14.18
C THR A 200 -9.59 0.47 -15.65
N TYR A 201 -8.90 -0.57 -16.03
CA TYR A 201 -8.65 -0.99 -17.42
C TYR A 201 -8.55 -2.52 -17.47
N THR A 202 -8.69 -3.08 -18.66
CA THR A 202 -8.67 -4.53 -18.86
C THR A 202 -7.43 -4.93 -19.66
N VAL A 203 -6.72 -5.97 -19.21
CA VAL A 203 -5.60 -6.61 -19.91
C VAL A 203 -5.85 -8.11 -19.96
N ASP A 204 -5.79 -8.67 -21.15
CA ASP A 204 -5.95 -10.11 -21.38
C ASP A 204 -7.21 -10.71 -20.69
N GLY A 205 -8.32 -9.93 -20.63
CA GLY A 205 -9.58 -10.31 -20.00
C GLY A 205 -9.61 -10.16 -18.46
N ILE A 206 -8.58 -9.59 -17.85
CA ILE A 206 -8.49 -9.35 -16.40
C ILE A 206 -8.63 -7.86 -16.12
N ILE A 207 -9.54 -7.50 -15.21
CA ILE A 207 -9.80 -6.12 -14.82
C ILE A 207 -8.75 -5.69 -13.80
N HIS A 208 -8.11 -4.55 -14.06
CA HIS A 208 -7.11 -3.96 -13.17
C HIS A 208 -7.68 -2.69 -12.55
N TYR A 209 -7.78 -2.64 -11.22
CA TYR A 209 -8.06 -1.46 -10.43
C TYR A 209 -6.76 -1.01 -9.77
N CYS A 210 -6.18 0.08 -10.25
CA CYS A 210 -4.85 0.55 -9.84
C CYS A 210 -4.89 2.04 -9.47
N VAL A 211 -5.92 2.46 -8.73
CA VAL A 211 -6.09 3.86 -8.33
C VAL A 211 -5.05 4.25 -7.31
N ALA A 212 -4.21 5.22 -7.66
CA ALA A 212 -3.29 5.83 -6.72
C ALA A 212 -4.06 6.58 -5.62
N ASN A 213 -3.58 6.52 -4.39
CA ASN A 213 -4.24 7.12 -3.23
C ASN A 213 -5.72 6.68 -3.10
N MET A 214 -5.98 5.38 -3.10
CA MET A 214 -7.32 4.83 -2.86
C MET A 214 -8.06 5.47 -1.67
N PRO A 215 -7.41 5.71 -0.51
CA PRO A 215 -8.06 6.35 0.64
C PRO A 215 -8.63 7.75 0.36
N GLY A 216 -8.18 8.42 -0.68
CA GLY A 216 -8.72 9.73 -1.11
C GLY A 216 -10.20 9.69 -1.51
N ALA A 217 -10.75 8.53 -1.88
CA ALA A 217 -12.17 8.37 -2.20
C ALA A 217 -13.09 8.41 -0.96
N VAL A 218 -12.55 8.23 0.24
CA VAL A 218 -13.30 8.21 1.50
C VAL A 218 -12.77 9.24 2.51
N PRO A 219 -12.77 10.53 2.15
CA PRO A 219 -12.13 11.58 2.97
C PRO A 219 -12.76 11.70 4.36
N GLY A 220 -14.05 11.41 4.52
CA GLY A 220 -14.73 11.38 5.80
C GLY A 220 -14.17 10.34 6.80
N THR A 221 -13.49 9.30 6.31
CA THR A 221 -12.78 8.32 7.15
C THR A 221 -11.29 8.65 7.21
N SER A 222 -10.69 8.91 6.06
CA SER A 222 -9.24 9.05 5.90
C SER A 222 -8.68 10.25 6.66
N THR A 223 -9.37 11.40 6.61
CA THR A 223 -8.94 12.60 7.32
C THR A 223 -8.89 12.37 8.83
N TYR A 224 -9.96 11.81 9.40
CA TYR A 224 -9.97 11.54 10.85
C TYR A 224 -8.93 10.50 11.27
N ALA A 225 -8.80 9.41 10.50
CA ALA A 225 -7.80 8.39 10.79
C ALA A 225 -6.37 8.95 10.73
N LEU A 226 -6.07 9.80 9.74
CA LEU A 226 -4.76 10.42 9.59
C LEU A 226 -4.50 11.46 10.69
N THR A 227 -5.47 12.33 10.97
CA THR A 227 -5.29 13.39 11.98
C THR A 227 -5.12 12.83 13.39
N ASN A 228 -5.75 11.72 13.73
CA ASN A 228 -5.54 11.02 15.00
C ASN A 228 -4.06 10.67 15.22
N GLU A 229 -3.34 10.31 14.16
CA GLU A 229 -1.94 9.94 14.24
C GLU A 229 -0.99 11.13 14.04
N THR A 230 -1.33 12.11 13.21
CA THR A 230 -0.44 13.23 12.87
C THR A 230 -0.46 14.36 13.89
N THR A 231 -1.58 14.58 14.60
CA THR A 231 -1.77 15.74 15.48
C THR A 231 -0.65 15.87 16.53
N ARG A 232 -0.24 14.78 17.17
CA ARG A 232 0.84 14.80 18.16
C ARG A 232 2.15 15.33 17.59
N TRP A 233 2.48 14.96 16.36
CA TRP A 233 3.71 15.39 15.68
C TRP A 233 3.64 16.84 15.24
N VAL A 234 2.47 17.27 14.76
CA VAL A 234 2.21 18.69 14.40
C VAL A 234 2.41 19.59 15.61
N LEU A 235 1.90 19.19 16.78
CA LEU A 235 2.06 19.94 18.03
C LEU A 235 3.54 20.02 18.48
N GLU A 236 4.28 18.92 18.39
CA GLU A 236 5.72 18.91 18.71
C GLU A 236 6.50 19.82 17.75
N LEU A 237 6.22 19.75 16.44
CA LEU A 237 6.84 20.61 15.43
C LEU A 237 6.50 22.10 15.65
N ALA A 238 5.26 22.40 15.99
CA ALA A 238 4.80 23.78 16.23
C ALA A 238 5.41 24.39 17.50
N ASN A 239 5.52 23.60 18.58
CA ASN A 239 6.01 24.08 19.85
C ASN A 239 7.54 24.21 19.92
N LEU A 240 8.27 23.28 19.30
CA LEU A 240 9.74 23.19 19.41
C LEU A 240 10.48 23.71 18.18
N GLY A 241 9.77 23.85 17.04
CA GLY A 241 10.41 23.96 15.75
C GLY A 241 10.98 22.61 15.28
N TRP A 242 11.22 22.48 13.98
CA TRP A 242 11.56 21.18 13.39
C TRP A 242 12.90 20.59 13.88
N ARG A 243 13.94 21.44 14.11
CA ARG A 243 15.27 20.98 14.56
C ARG A 243 15.20 20.34 15.95
N GLU A 244 14.61 21.05 16.89
CA GLU A 244 14.51 20.56 18.27
C GLU A 244 13.55 19.38 18.39
N ALA A 245 12.45 19.42 17.65
CA ALA A 245 11.52 18.29 17.58
C ALA A 245 12.21 17.02 17.03
N ALA A 246 13.03 17.15 15.97
CA ALA A 246 13.77 16.02 15.41
C ALA A 246 14.85 15.50 16.37
N ARG A 247 15.55 16.37 17.11
CA ARG A 247 16.51 15.96 18.15
C ARG A 247 15.85 15.20 19.30
N LYS A 248 14.67 15.64 19.71
CA LYS A 248 13.89 15.05 20.81
C LYS A 248 13.22 13.73 20.42
N HIS A 249 12.83 13.60 19.15
CA HIS A 249 12.03 12.48 18.67
C HIS A 249 12.71 11.76 17.48
N PRO A 250 13.43 10.65 17.70
CA PRO A 250 14.08 9.89 16.65
C PRO A 250 13.17 9.52 15.46
N PRO A 251 11.86 9.23 15.64
CA PRO A 251 10.96 9.01 14.50
C PRO A 251 10.82 10.23 13.57
N LEU A 252 10.74 11.45 14.11
CA LEU A 252 10.73 12.68 13.30
C LEU A 252 12.07 12.89 12.57
N GLN A 253 13.19 12.55 13.20
CA GLN A 253 14.50 12.59 12.57
C GLN A 253 14.55 11.67 11.34
N ARG A 254 14.03 10.44 11.45
CA ARG A 254 13.92 9.49 10.33
C ARG A 254 12.98 10.00 9.23
N GLY A 255 12.01 10.86 9.58
CA GLY A 255 11.10 11.52 8.65
C GLY A 255 11.73 12.59 7.78
N LEU A 256 12.91 13.15 8.16
CA LEU A 256 13.60 14.18 7.40
C LEU A 256 14.16 13.59 6.10
N ASN A 257 13.56 13.92 4.97
CA ASN A 257 13.96 13.38 3.66
C ASN A 257 14.79 14.39 2.84
N ILE A 258 14.39 15.67 2.88
CA ILE A 258 15.11 16.77 2.25
C ILE A 258 15.14 17.93 3.24
N VAL A 259 16.31 18.51 3.48
CA VAL A 259 16.50 19.62 4.40
C VAL A 259 17.32 20.71 3.74
N GLU A 260 16.71 21.87 3.48
CA GLU A 260 17.38 23.06 2.95
C GLU A 260 18.24 22.74 1.70
N GLY A 261 17.67 21.93 0.77
CA GLY A 261 18.32 21.52 -0.48
C GLY A 261 19.24 20.29 -0.38
N LYS A 262 19.40 19.71 0.78
CA LYS A 262 20.21 18.50 1.00
C LYS A 262 19.33 17.27 1.14
N VAL A 263 19.69 16.17 0.46
CA VAL A 263 18.98 14.91 0.59
C VAL A 263 19.47 14.16 1.82
N THR A 264 18.57 13.94 2.77
CA THR A 264 18.86 13.34 4.07
C THR A 264 18.29 11.93 4.25
N TYR A 265 17.67 11.36 3.20
CA TYR A 265 17.18 9.99 3.19
C TYR A 265 17.98 9.16 2.18
N ALA A 266 18.75 8.18 2.68
CA ALA A 266 19.74 7.44 1.90
C ALA A 266 19.13 6.73 0.67
N ALA A 267 17.95 6.10 0.81
CA ALA A 267 17.31 5.38 -0.28
C ALA A 267 16.94 6.29 -1.48
N ILE A 268 16.56 7.56 -1.22
CA ILE A 268 16.28 8.55 -2.27
C ILE A 268 17.57 8.98 -2.95
N ALA A 269 18.63 9.20 -2.17
CA ALA A 269 19.94 9.58 -2.71
C ALA A 269 20.49 8.47 -3.62
N GLU A 270 20.43 7.23 -3.18
CA GLU A 270 20.86 6.05 -3.95
C GLU A 270 20.03 5.89 -5.25
N LEU A 271 18.70 5.98 -5.14
CA LEU A 271 17.78 5.76 -6.27
C LEU A 271 18.03 6.73 -7.44
N PHE A 272 18.31 8.00 -7.12
CA PHE A 272 18.47 9.06 -8.13
C PHE A 272 19.93 9.52 -8.32
N GLY A 273 20.92 8.80 -7.74
CA GLY A 273 22.33 9.17 -7.85
C GLY A 273 22.66 10.53 -7.25
N LEU A 274 21.96 10.93 -6.18
CA LEU A 274 22.11 12.21 -5.50
C LEU A 274 23.11 12.12 -4.33
N THR A 275 23.68 13.26 -3.94
CA THR A 275 24.56 13.30 -2.76
C THR A 275 23.75 13.13 -1.48
N TYR A 276 24.05 12.08 -0.72
CA TYR A 276 23.47 11.86 0.60
C TYR A 276 24.14 12.74 1.65
N THR A 277 23.37 13.37 2.50
CA THR A 277 23.82 14.12 3.68
C THR A 277 23.24 13.47 4.94
N PRO A 278 24.08 12.98 5.89
CA PRO A 278 23.57 12.46 7.16
C PRO A 278 22.71 13.50 7.90
N VAL A 279 21.61 13.06 8.52
CA VAL A 279 20.67 13.95 9.21
C VAL A 279 21.37 14.76 10.31
N ASP A 280 22.32 14.16 11.02
CA ASP A 280 23.07 14.86 12.08
C ASP A 280 23.87 16.06 11.55
N ALA A 281 24.19 16.10 10.26
CA ALA A 281 24.90 17.22 9.64
C ALA A 281 23.99 18.43 9.32
N VAL A 282 22.69 18.30 9.50
CA VAL A 282 21.69 19.37 9.27
C VAL A 282 20.89 19.75 10.52
N LEU A 283 21.02 18.97 11.62
CA LEU A 283 20.44 19.26 12.93
C LEU A 283 21.35 20.18 13.75
#